data_b9305e8bed99119d1ee3f6b25913d7e1
#
_entry.id   b9305e8bed99119d1ee3f6b25913d7e1
#
_cell.length_a   1.000
_cell.length_b   1.000
_cell.length_c   1.000
_cell.angle_alpha   90.00
_cell.angle_beta   90.00
_cell.angle_gamma   90.00
#
_symmetry.space_group_name_H-M   'P 1'
#
loop_
_entity.id
_entity.type
_entity.pdbx_description
1 polymer ?
#
loop_
_entity_poly.entity_id
_entity_poly.type
_entity_poly.pdbx_seq_one_letter_code
_entity_poly.pdbx_strand_id
1 'polypeptide(L)'
;MEEYFTVAIVVLVNVAFLTLLERKILGFSQIRIGPNKVGSWGLLQPVADAIKLFTNSMSKLGPINKIIYFGRPALSLALTLFFVVLIRPTRGGARLKFSLIFFIMLLSLNIYPLIGAGWGSGSKYARLGRLRGVAQTIAYEISLAFLCVALFSFWKRRRIIISLSPLGALSL
;
A
#
# COMPACT_ATOMS: atom_id res chain seq x y z
N MET A 1 2.32 -6.78 -21.16
CA MET A 1 1.83 -7.68 -20.08
C MET A 1 2.97 -8.15 -19.21
N GLU A 2 4.07 -8.61 -19.77
CA GLU A 2 5.26 -9.10 -19.04
C GLU A 2 5.85 -8.04 -18.10
N GLU A 3 5.95 -6.79 -18.54
CA GLU A 3 6.50 -5.70 -17.71
C GLU A 3 5.67 -5.45 -16.44
N TYR A 4 4.36 -5.56 -16.51
CA TYR A 4 3.50 -5.38 -15.33
C TYR A 4 3.64 -6.52 -14.35
N PHE A 5 3.78 -7.73 -14.84
CA PHE A 5 3.98 -8.91 -14.01
C PHE A 5 5.34 -8.87 -13.30
N THR A 6 6.39 -8.50 -14.00
CA THR A 6 7.74 -8.32 -13.40
C THR A 6 7.73 -7.24 -12.31
N VAL A 7 7.04 -6.11 -12.54
CA VAL A 7 6.91 -5.06 -11.53
C VAL A 7 6.17 -5.56 -10.29
N ALA A 8 5.07 -6.28 -10.47
CA ALA A 8 4.31 -6.83 -9.35
C ALA A 8 5.17 -7.79 -8.50
N ILE A 9 5.95 -8.66 -9.13
CA ILE A 9 6.87 -9.57 -8.42
C ILE A 9 7.93 -8.78 -7.66
N VAL A 10 8.57 -7.81 -8.31
CA VAL A 10 9.60 -6.97 -7.66
C VAL A 10 9.05 -6.23 -6.44
N VAL A 11 7.83 -5.71 -6.53
CA VAL A 11 7.18 -5.05 -5.39
C VAL A 11 6.90 -6.03 -4.26
N LEU A 12 6.41 -7.23 -4.55
CA LEU A 12 6.16 -8.25 -3.53
C LEU A 12 7.44 -8.66 -2.82
N VAL A 13 8.53 -8.83 -3.55
CA VAL A 13 9.85 -9.13 -2.98
C VAL A 13 10.35 -7.96 -2.12
N ASN A 14 10.24 -6.73 -2.59
CA ASN A 14 10.63 -5.55 -1.82
C ASN A 14 9.84 -5.44 -0.50
N VAL A 15 8.54 -5.71 -0.49
CA VAL A 15 7.73 -5.72 0.73
C VAL A 15 8.23 -6.77 1.73
N ALA A 16 8.63 -7.95 1.26
CA ALA A 16 9.17 -9.01 2.11
C ALA A 16 10.48 -8.56 2.81
N PHE A 17 11.40 -7.92 2.08
CA PHE A 17 12.63 -7.39 2.68
C PHE A 17 12.41 -6.14 3.55
N LEU A 18 11.40 -5.33 3.24
CA LEU A 18 11.02 -4.19 4.06
C LEU A 18 10.57 -4.61 5.46
N THR A 19 9.81 -5.70 5.57
CA THR A 19 9.41 -6.25 6.88
C THR A 19 10.62 -6.76 7.69
N LEU A 20 11.63 -7.33 7.03
CA LEU A 20 12.87 -7.72 7.68
C LEU A 20 13.64 -6.50 8.22
N LEU A 21 13.73 -5.44 7.41
CA LEU A 21 14.38 -4.19 7.77
C LEU A 21 13.69 -3.54 8.98
N GLU A 22 12.37 -3.49 8.97
CA GLU A 22 11.57 -2.98 10.09
C GLU A 22 11.88 -3.72 11.39
N ARG A 23 11.86 -5.06 11.38
CA ARG A 23 12.21 -5.88 12.56
C ARG A 23 13.65 -5.64 13.05
N LYS A 24 14.61 -5.38 12.16
CA LYS A 24 15.97 -5.05 12.52
C LYS A 24 16.09 -3.67 13.17
N ILE A 25 15.49 -2.65 12.58
CA ILE A 25 15.50 -1.28 13.13
C ILE A 25 14.84 -1.27 14.51
N LEU A 26 13.69 -1.90 14.68
CA LEU A 26 13.02 -2.02 15.97
C LEU A 26 13.87 -2.79 16.98
N GLY A 27 14.58 -3.84 16.54
CA GLY A 27 15.52 -4.57 17.39
C GLY A 27 16.62 -3.65 17.92
N PHE A 28 17.27 -2.91 17.05
CA PHE A 28 18.34 -1.97 17.44
C PHE A 28 17.83 -0.85 18.37
N SER A 29 16.65 -0.31 18.12
CA SER A 29 16.06 0.70 19.01
C SER A 29 15.74 0.16 20.42
N GLN A 30 15.50 -1.15 20.53
CA GLN A 30 15.27 -1.87 21.80
C GLN A 30 16.53 -2.49 22.39
N ILE A 31 17.74 -2.12 21.93
CA ILE A 31 19.03 -2.62 22.40
C ILE A 31 19.12 -4.15 22.30
N ARG A 32 18.55 -4.75 21.23
CA ARG A 32 18.63 -6.18 20.93
C ARG A 32 18.91 -6.42 19.45
N ILE A 33 19.47 -7.59 19.14
CA ILE A 33 19.71 -8.00 17.77
C ILE A 33 18.38 -8.54 17.18
N GLY A 34 17.99 -8.02 16.01
CA GLY A 34 16.86 -8.55 15.24
C GLY A 34 17.12 -9.96 14.69
N PRO A 35 16.27 -10.50 13.80
CA PRO A 35 16.43 -11.84 13.22
C PRO A 35 17.81 -12.01 12.59
N ASN A 36 18.60 -12.97 13.08
CA ASN A 36 19.99 -13.18 12.63
C ASN A 36 20.30 -14.66 12.31
N LYS A 37 19.48 -15.63 12.77
CA LYS A 37 19.78 -17.05 12.67
C LYS A 37 19.46 -17.71 11.34
N VAL A 38 18.48 -17.21 10.59
CA VAL A 38 18.01 -17.83 9.34
C VAL A 38 18.79 -17.26 8.15
N GLY A 39 19.79 -18.02 7.69
CA GLY A 39 20.76 -17.56 6.69
C GLY A 39 21.77 -16.57 7.26
N SER A 40 22.73 -16.14 6.44
CA SER A 40 23.66 -15.09 6.85
C SER A 40 22.89 -13.79 7.09
N TRP A 41 23.00 -13.22 8.29
CA TRP A 41 22.36 -11.96 8.67
C TRP A 41 20.82 -11.99 8.67
N GLY A 42 20.18 -13.18 8.67
CA GLY A 42 18.72 -13.31 8.65
C GLY A 42 18.08 -12.98 7.30
N LEU A 43 18.81 -12.97 6.19
CA LEU A 43 18.29 -12.65 4.86
C LEU A 43 17.22 -13.63 4.36
N LEU A 44 17.26 -14.89 4.81
CA LEU A 44 16.27 -15.91 4.45
C LEU A 44 15.02 -15.90 5.33
N GLN A 45 14.95 -15.02 6.33
CA GLN A 45 13.81 -14.91 7.22
C GLN A 45 12.48 -14.67 6.48
N PRO A 46 12.36 -13.76 5.47
CA PRO A 46 11.11 -13.58 4.75
C PRO A 46 10.63 -14.83 4.03
N VAL A 47 11.56 -15.66 3.52
CA VAL A 47 11.21 -16.92 2.86
C VAL A 47 10.69 -17.94 3.87
N ALA A 48 11.35 -18.05 5.02
CA ALA A 48 10.92 -18.92 6.12
C ALA A 48 9.52 -18.52 6.64
N ASP A 49 9.24 -17.23 6.77
CA ASP A 49 7.94 -16.70 7.18
C ASP A 49 6.86 -17.01 6.14
N ALA A 50 7.15 -16.89 4.85
CA ALA A 50 6.24 -17.26 3.76
C ALA A 50 5.90 -18.76 3.79
N ILE A 51 6.89 -19.63 3.90
CA ILE A 51 6.68 -21.08 3.97
C ILE A 51 5.82 -21.43 5.20
N LYS A 52 6.12 -20.84 6.34
CA LYS A 52 5.34 -21.03 7.57
C LYS A 52 3.87 -20.64 7.40
N LEU A 53 3.59 -19.53 6.73
CA LEU A 53 2.21 -19.09 6.47
C LEU A 53 1.48 -20.03 5.51
N PHE A 54 2.15 -20.57 4.50
CA PHE A 54 1.54 -21.54 3.57
C PHE A 54 1.28 -22.91 4.21
N THR A 55 2.12 -23.33 5.15
CA THR A 55 1.95 -24.61 5.87
C THR A 55 0.96 -24.52 7.03
N ASN A 56 0.55 -23.32 7.42
CA ASN A 56 -0.35 -23.14 8.55
C ASN A 56 -1.79 -23.51 8.16
N SER A 57 -2.45 -24.36 8.96
CA SER A 57 -3.84 -24.74 8.75
C SER A 57 -4.79 -23.58 9.07
N MET A 58 -5.84 -23.43 8.29
CA MET A 58 -6.87 -22.43 8.56
C MET A 58 -7.61 -22.76 9.86
N SER A 59 -7.66 -21.81 10.78
CA SER A 59 -8.45 -21.94 12.03
C SER A 59 -9.94 -22.08 11.72
N LYS A 60 -10.62 -22.98 12.41
CA LYS A 60 -12.08 -23.10 12.37
C LYS A 60 -12.68 -21.88 13.06
N LEU A 61 -13.13 -20.95 12.27
CA LEU A 61 -13.77 -19.73 12.73
C LEU A 61 -15.27 -20.05 12.96
N GLY A 62 -15.87 -19.44 14.01
CA GLY A 62 -17.30 -19.62 14.35
C GLY A 62 -18.29 -19.20 13.25
N PRO A 63 -19.50 -18.77 13.55
CA PRO A 63 -20.51 -18.39 12.56
C PRO A 63 -20.11 -17.14 11.81
N ILE A 64 -19.48 -17.34 10.65
CA ILE A 64 -18.88 -16.31 9.81
C ILE A 64 -19.45 -16.39 8.40
N ASN A 65 -19.60 -15.23 7.78
CA ASN A 65 -19.88 -15.14 6.37
C ASN A 65 -18.58 -15.40 5.58
N LYS A 66 -18.28 -16.68 5.32
CA LYS A 66 -17.01 -17.17 4.74
C LYS A 66 -16.63 -16.43 3.45
N ILE A 67 -17.60 -16.18 2.57
CA ILE A 67 -17.38 -15.53 1.28
C ILE A 67 -16.85 -14.11 1.50
N ILE A 68 -17.49 -13.34 2.38
CA ILE A 68 -17.08 -11.97 2.67
C ILE A 68 -15.72 -11.96 3.39
N TYR A 69 -15.52 -12.85 4.34
CA TYR A 69 -14.30 -12.89 5.14
C TYR A 69 -13.06 -13.22 4.31
N PHE A 70 -13.12 -14.25 3.48
CA PHE A 70 -11.98 -14.66 2.64
C PHE A 70 -11.81 -13.82 1.37
N GLY A 71 -12.89 -13.26 0.82
CA GLY A 71 -12.82 -12.43 -0.37
C GLY A 71 -12.19 -11.05 -0.12
N ARG A 72 -12.24 -10.52 1.10
CA ARG A 72 -11.74 -9.17 1.40
C ARG A 72 -10.23 -9.02 1.35
N PRO A 73 -9.42 -9.92 1.92
CA PRO A 73 -7.96 -9.87 1.75
C PRO A 73 -7.53 -9.99 0.29
N ALA A 74 -8.19 -10.86 -0.49
CA ALA A 74 -7.93 -10.99 -1.91
C ALA A 74 -8.23 -9.69 -2.67
N LEU A 75 -9.34 -9.03 -2.34
CA LEU A 75 -9.72 -7.74 -2.95
C LEU A 75 -8.75 -6.63 -2.57
N SER A 76 -8.28 -6.56 -1.31
CA SER A 76 -7.28 -5.57 -0.90
C SER A 76 -5.95 -5.77 -1.62
N LEU A 77 -5.51 -7.01 -1.80
CA LEU A 77 -4.30 -7.34 -2.55
C LEU A 77 -4.44 -6.96 -4.02
N ALA A 78 -5.59 -7.26 -4.64
CA ALA A 78 -5.87 -6.88 -6.02
C ALA A 78 -5.84 -5.35 -6.22
N LEU A 79 -6.45 -4.59 -5.31
CA LEU A 79 -6.43 -3.12 -5.35
C LEU A 79 -5.02 -2.55 -5.19
N THR A 80 -4.21 -3.08 -4.27
CA THR A 80 -2.84 -2.61 -4.07
C THR A 80 -1.93 -2.94 -5.26
N LEU A 81 -2.06 -4.11 -5.86
CA LEU A 81 -1.32 -4.45 -7.09
C LEU A 81 -1.75 -3.57 -8.27
N PHE A 82 -3.05 -3.33 -8.42
CA PHE A 82 -3.57 -2.42 -9.45
C PHE A 82 -3.03 -1.01 -9.28
N PHE A 83 -2.96 -0.52 -8.05
CA PHE A 83 -2.37 0.77 -7.69
C PHE A 83 -0.88 0.86 -8.10
N VAL A 84 -0.07 -0.15 -7.79
CA VAL A 84 1.34 -0.19 -8.15
C VAL A 84 1.56 -0.18 -9.65
N VAL A 85 0.77 -0.97 -10.39
CA VAL A 85 0.81 -1.02 -11.86
C VAL A 85 0.51 0.34 -12.48
N LEU A 86 -0.38 1.10 -11.86
CA LEU A 86 -0.89 2.36 -12.40
C LEU A 86 0.06 3.54 -12.15
N ILE A 87 0.82 3.52 -11.05
CA ILE A 87 1.78 4.59 -10.70
C ILE A 87 3.00 4.57 -11.63
N ARG A 88 3.36 3.42 -12.22
CA ARG A 88 4.53 3.34 -13.07
C ARG A 88 4.25 3.91 -14.45
N PRO A 89 4.89 5.03 -14.85
CA PRO A 89 4.88 5.49 -16.23
C PRO A 89 5.77 4.56 -17.06
N THR A 90 5.18 3.56 -17.72
CA THR A 90 5.88 2.79 -18.75
C THR A 90 6.25 3.72 -19.90
N ARG A 91 7.43 3.53 -20.49
CA ARG A 91 7.83 4.21 -21.75
C ARG A 91 6.76 3.90 -22.81
N GLY A 92 5.88 4.87 -23.11
CA GLY A 92 4.76 4.70 -24.05
C GLY A 92 3.39 4.47 -23.42
N GLY A 93 3.26 4.34 -22.09
CA GLY A 93 1.96 4.24 -21.41
C GLY A 93 1.18 5.55 -21.41
N ALA A 94 -0.13 5.45 -21.39
CA ALA A 94 -1.02 6.61 -21.32
C ALA A 94 -0.66 7.47 -20.10
N ARG A 95 -0.16 8.68 -20.32
CA ARG A 95 -0.01 9.69 -19.28
C ARG A 95 -1.42 10.05 -18.82
N LEU A 96 -1.85 9.50 -17.70
CA LEU A 96 -3.13 9.86 -17.11
C LEU A 96 -3.09 11.34 -16.75
N LYS A 97 -3.83 12.16 -17.48
CA LYS A 97 -3.91 13.62 -17.24
C LYS A 97 -4.37 13.94 -15.81
N PHE A 98 -5.06 13.00 -15.16
CA PHE A 98 -5.63 13.10 -13.82
C PHE A 98 -5.04 12.08 -12.84
N SER A 99 -3.75 11.77 -12.93
CA SER A 99 -3.09 10.76 -12.10
C SER A 99 -3.30 10.98 -10.59
N LEU A 100 -3.30 12.25 -10.15
CA LEU A 100 -3.47 12.59 -8.74
C LEU A 100 -4.88 12.31 -8.22
N ILE A 101 -5.91 12.66 -9.00
CA ILE A 101 -7.32 12.37 -8.64
C ILE A 101 -7.54 10.86 -8.60
N PHE A 102 -6.96 10.15 -9.57
CA PHE A 102 -7.07 8.70 -9.64
C PHE A 102 -6.34 8.02 -8.48
N PHE A 103 -5.21 8.55 -8.05
CA PHE A 103 -4.47 8.12 -6.87
C PHE A 103 -5.35 8.22 -5.61
N ILE A 104 -5.97 9.38 -5.37
CA ILE A 104 -6.85 9.58 -4.20
C ILE A 104 -8.07 8.64 -4.27
N MET A 105 -8.65 8.45 -5.45
CA MET A 105 -9.77 7.51 -5.65
C MET A 105 -9.38 6.07 -5.27
N LEU A 106 -8.21 5.61 -5.66
CA LEU A 106 -7.75 4.26 -5.31
C LEU A 106 -7.48 4.09 -3.81
N LEU A 107 -6.94 5.12 -3.15
CA LEU A 107 -6.76 5.11 -1.70
C LEU A 107 -8.12 4.95 -1.00
N SER A 108 -9.14 5.70 -1.42
CA SER A 108 -10.50 5.60 -0.86
C SER A 108 -11.13 4.23 -1.09
N LEU A 109 -10.87 3.58 -2.23
CA LEU A 109 -11.34 2.22 -2.49
C LEU A 109 -10.77 1.18 -1.52
N ASN A 110 -9.57 1.40 -0.98
CA ASN A 110 -8.93 0.46 -0.05
C ASN A 110 -9.62 0.40 1.33
N ILE A 111 -10.55 1.31 1.62
CA ILE A 111 -11.35 1.29 2.85
C ILE A 111 -12.40 0.17 2.84
N TYR A 112 -12.99 -0.14 1.66
CA TYR A 112 -14.06 -1.14 1.55
C TYR A 112 -13.67 -2.56 1.98
N PRO A 113 -12.49 -3.09 1.62
CA PRO A 113 -11.99 -4.35 2.17
C PRO A 113 -11.93 -4.36 3.70
N LEU A 114 -11.51 -3.25 4.30
CA LEU A 114 -11.40 -3.11 5.75
C LEU A 114 -12.76 -3.21 6.45
N ILE A 115 -13.77 -2.49 5.96
CA ILE A 115 -15.16 -2.55 6.47
C ILE A 115 -15.71 -3.97 6.33
N GLY A 116 -15.55 -4.57 5.15
CA GLY A 116 -16.08 -5.89 4.89
C GLY A 116 -15.44 -6.99 5.71
N ALA A 117 -14.14 -6.88 6.07
CA ALA A 117 -13.49 -7.81 6.98
C ALA A 117 -14.10 -7.75 8.39
N GLY A 118 -14.46 -6.55 8.87
CA GLY A 118 -15.16 -6.39 10.13
C GLY A 118 -16.56 -7.00 10.14
N TRP A 119 -17.31 -6.86 9.05
CA TRP A 119 -18.64 -7.48 8.92
C TRP A 119 -18.56 -8.99 8.78
N GLY A 120 -17.58 -9.50 8.02
CA GLY A 120 -17.39 -10.93 7.82
C GLY A 120 -17.01 -11.69 9.08
N SER A 121 -16.36 -11.05 10.04
CA SER A 121 -15.84 -11.71 11.26
C SER A 121 -16.92 -12.18 12.25
N GLY A 122 -18.19 -11.76 12.12
CA GLY A 122 -19.30 -12.18 12.97
C GLY A 122 -19.24 -11.72 14.42
N SER A 123 -18.16 -11.08 14.88
CA SER A 123 -17.99 -10.62 16.27
C SER A 123 -18.26 -9.12 16.42
N LYS A 124 -18.96 -8.74 17.49
CA LYS A 124 -19.29 -7.34 17.82
C LYS A 124 -18.03 -6.50 18.03
N TYR A 125 -17.04 -7.05 18.72
CA TYR A 125 -15.78 -6.36 19.04
C TYR A 125 -14.90 -6.16 17.81
N ALA A 126 -14.85 -7.14 16.91
CA ALA A 126 -14.12 -7.00 15.67
C ALA A 126 -14.73 -5.92 14.76
N ARG A 127 -16.07 -5.79 14.75
CA ARG A 127 -16.74 -4.71 14.01
C ARG A 127 -16.41 -3.34 14.58
N LEU A 128 -16.46 -3.16 15.89
CA LEU A 128 -16.10 -1.90 16.54
C LEU A 128 -14.65 -1.52 16.31
N GLY A 129 -13.72 -2.48 16.44
CA GLY A 129 -12.30 -2.24 16.17
C GLY A 129 -12.04 -1.84 14.72
N ARG A 130 -12.73 -2.47 13.75
CA ARG A 130 -12.59 -2.11 12.34
C ARG A 130 -13.20 -0.75 12.00
N LEU A 131 -14.35 -0.40 12.56
CA LEU A 131 -14.94 0.93 12.36
C LEU A 131 -14.03 2.04 12.90
N ARG A 132 -13.38 1.83 14.04
CA ARG A 132 -12.37 2.77 14.55
C ARG A 132 -11.19 2.93 13.57
N GLY A 133 -10.66 1.81 13.05
CA GLY A 133 -9.59 1.84 12.05
C GLY A 133 -10.01 2.55 10.77
N VAL A 134 -11.24 2.30 10.29
CA VAL A 134 -11.80 2.96 9.10
C VAL A 134 -11.95 4.47 9.32
N ALA A 135 -12.47 4.90 10.46
CA ALA A 135 -12.60 6.32 10.78
C ALA A 135 -11.23 7.02 10.80
N GLN A 136 -10.21 6.37 11.33
CA GLN A 136 -8.85 6.86 11.32
C GLN A 136 -8.28 6.96 9.90
N THR A 137 -8.45 5.95 9.05
CA THR A 137 -7.97 5.98 7.66
C THR A 137 -8.65 7.06 6.85
N ILE A 138 -9.97 7.26 6.98
CA ILE A 138 -10.70 8.36 6.32
C ILE A 138 -10.16 9.73 6.75
N ALA A 139 -9.91 9.93 8.05
CA ALA A 139 -9.35 11.18 8.54
C ALA A 139 -7.97 11.49 7.92
N TYR A 140 -7.10 10.49 7.80
CA TYR A 140 -5.80 10.65 7.15
C TYR A 140 -5.92 10.89 5.64
N GLU A 141 -6.86 10.24 4.95
CA GLU A 141 -7.07 10.45 3.51
C GLU A 141 -7.50 11.88 3.19
N ILE A 142 -8.40 12.45 3.99
CA ILE A 142 -8.85 13.83 3.80
C ILE A 142 -7.67 14.81 3.94
N SER A 143 -6.86 14.67 4.98
CA SER A 143 -5.70 15.52 5.19
C SER A 143 -4.66 15.38 4.07
N LEU A 144 -4.43 14.14 3.61
CA LEU A 144 -3.52 13.85 2.51
C LEU A 144 -4.04 14.42 1.19
N ALA A 145 -5.35 14.34 0.93
CA ALA A 145 -5.97 14.92 -0.26
C ALA A 145 -5.78 16.45 -0.31
N PHE A 146 -6.00 17.16 0.81
CA PHE A 146 -5.76 18.60 0.89
C PHE A 146 -4.29 18.95 0.65
N LEU A 147 -3.37 18.18 1.24
CA LEU A 147 -1.94 18.38 1.08
C LEU A 147 -1.51 18.17 -0.38
N CYS A 148 -2.00 17.13 -1.03
CA CYS A 148 -1.74 16.85 -2.44
C CYS A 148 -2.26 17.96 -3.35
N VAL A 149 -3.49 18.46 -3.13
CA VAL A 149 -4.06 19.57 -3.90
C VAL A 149 -3.27 20.85 -3.71
N ALA A 150 -2.87 21.16 -2.47
CA ALA A 150 -2.03 22.32 -2.18
C ALA A 150 -0.68 22.24 -2.92
N LEU A 151 0.03 21.11 -2.82
CA LEU A 151 1.31 20.91 -3.51
C LEU A 151 1.16 21.04 -5.04
N PHE A 152 0.10 20.48 -5.60
CA PHE A 152 -0.17 20.58 -7.03
C PHE A 152 -0.44 22.02 -7.47
N SER A 153 -1.18 22.80 -6.67
CA SER A 153 -1.45 24.20 -6.94
C SER A 153 -0.17 25.05 -6.92
N PHE A 154 0.71 24.82 -5.94
CA PHE A 154 2.02 25.46 -5.86
C PHE A 154 2.91 25.12 -7.05
N TRP A 155 2.94 23.85 -7.47
CA TRP A 155 3.75 23.40 -8.60
C TRP A 155 3.26 23.99 -9.92
N LYS A 156 1.94 24.06 -10.14
CA LYS A 156 1.33 24.73 -11.28
C LYS A 156 1.68 26.22 -11.32
N ARG A 157 1.61 26.90 -10.17
CA ARG A 157 1.97 28.31 -10.06
C ARG A 157 3.44 28.55 -10.39
N ARG A 158 4.35 27.70 -9.92
CA ARG A 158 5.78 27.79 -10.25
C ARG A 158 6.03 27.65 -11.76
N ARG A 159 5.39 26.71 -12.43
CA ARG A 159 5.52 26.56 -13.89
C ARG A 159 5.08 27.81 -14.64
N ILE A 160 3.97 28.41 -14.25
CA ILE A 160 3.46 29.64 -14.87
C ILE A 160 4.45 30.78 -14.66
N ILE A 161 5.03 30.93 -13.48
CA ILE A 161 6.03 31.97 -13.19
C ILE A 161 7.32 31.77 -14.03
N ILE A 162 7.79 30.52 -14.14
CA ILE A 162 8.98 30.20 -14.94
C ILE A 162 8.72 30.44 -16.43
N SER A 163 7.54 30.13 -16.96
CA SER A 163 7.19 30.41 -18.35
C SER A 163 6.97 31.88 -18.65
N LEU A 164 6.68 32.71 -17.66
CA LEU A 164 6.54 34.17 -17.78
C LEU A 164 7.85 34.92 -17.51
N SER A 165 8.89 34.26 -16.98
CA SER A 165 10.19 34.88 -16.82
C SER A 165 10.95 34.95 -18.16
N PRO A 166 11.59 36.09 -18.51
CA PRO A 166 12.31 36.22 -19.75
C PRO A 166 13.46 35.23 -19.93
N LEU A 167 13.93 34.60 -18.86
CA LEU A 167 14.95 33.55 -18.87
C LEU A 167 14.38 32.16 -19.24
N GLY A 168 13.08 31.91 -19.12
CA GLY A 168 12.43 30.65 -19.50
C GLY A 168 12.18 30.51 -20.99
N ALA A 169 12.24 31.60 -21.74
CA ALA A 169 12.10 31.61 -23.21
C ALA A 169 13.39 31.19 -23.96
N LEU A 170 14.53 31.10 -23.28
CA LEU A 170 15.83 30.72 -23.84
C LEU A 170 16.19 29.23 -23.67
N SER A 171 15.32 28.42 -23.05
CA SER A 171 15.55 26.98 -22.76
C SER A 171 14.58 26.05 -23.50
N LEU A 172 14.06 26.44 -24.65
CA LEU A 172 13.32 25.57 -25.58
C LEU A 172 14.20 25.18 -26.78
#